data_2143e8a53dcd4d67e39b50eeb41ca024
#
_entry.id   2143e8a53dcd4d67e39b50eeb41ca024
#
_cell.length_a   1.000
_cell.length_b   1.000
_cell.length_c   1.000
_cell.angle_alpha   90.00
_cell.angle_beta   90.00
_cell.angle_gamma   90.00
#
_symmetry.space_group_name_H-M   'P 1'
#
loop_
_entity.id
_entity.type
_entity.pdbx_description
1 polymer ?
#
loop_
_entity_poly.entity_id
_entity_poly.type
_entity_poly.pdbx_seq_one_letter_code
_entity_poly.pdbx_strand_id
1 'polypeptide(L)'
;MASRPSIPRTLVAGLAGGAAFLLGTFLTFAQFGGSRTGHTGLLFDPDTQHPKVIAAWKEIEPLPRIIEQPAVILIGIVLFAIAYAFLYRSVGAAWAPGIKARAPRLAALIWLGAVFSDFMGPFNVLHQPLYLSVLAWTFWAVPALLEAAVIVAVLDRRTRQARPSPARPEHVAAPS
;
A
#
# COMPACT_ATOMS: atom_id res chain seq x y z
N MET A 1 -22.85 -18.19 -5.56
CA MET A 1 -22.29 -16.82 -5.51
C MET A 1 -21.56 -16.62 -4.20
N ALA A 2 -20.27 -16.31 -4.20
CA ALA A 2 -19.55 -15.99 -2.96
C ALA A 2 -20.11 -14.69 -2.35
N SER A 3 -20.49 -14.71 -1.08
CA SER A 3 -21.00 -13.53 -0.38
C SER A 3 -19.93 -12.44 -0.31
N ARG A 4 -20.29 -11.20 -0.63
CA ARG A 4 -19.39 -10.04 -0.49
C ARG A 4 -18.97 -9.86 0.98
N PRO A 5 -17.72 -9.50 1.27
CA PRO A 5 -17.31 -9.17 2.61
C PRO A 5 -18.20 -8.08 3.25
N SER A 6 -18.46 -8.18 4.56
CA SER A 6 -19.25 -7.16 5.28
C SER A 6 -18.53 -5.81 5.35
N ILE A 7 -19.31 -4.72 5.48
CA ILE A 7 -18.77 -3.36 5.61
C ILE A 7 -17.78 -3.25 6.80
N PRO A 8 -18.12 -3.71 8.03
CA PRO A 8 -17.18 -3.63 9.15
C PRO A 8 -15.84 -4.32 8.87
N ARG A 9 -15.89 -5.49 8.20
CA ARG A 9 -14.67 -6.20 7.82
C ARG A 9 -13.85 -5.43 6.79
N THR A 10 -14.51 -4.74 5.86
CA THR A 10 -13.83 -3.90 4.87
C THR A 10 -13.13 -2.72 5.54
N LEU A 11 -13.77 -2.10 6.53
CA LEU A 11 -13.15 -1.04 7.32
C LEU A 11 -11.93 -1.54 8.10
N VAL A 12 -12.04 -2.69 8.78
CA VAL A 12 -10.90 -3.31 9.46
C VAL A 12 -9.77 -3.63 8.49
N ALA A 13 -10.08 -4.13 7.29
CA ALA A 13 -9.07 -4.40 6.26
C ALA A 13 -8.37 -3.12 5.80
N GLY A 14 -9.12 -2.02 5.62
CA GLY A 14 -8.56 -0.72 5.28
C GLY A 14 -7.65 -0.16 6.39
N LEU A 15 -8.10 -0.20 7.65
CA LEU A 15 -7.28 0.24 8.79
C LEU A 15 -5.97 -0.56 8.90
N ALA A 16 -6.06 -1.88 8.83
CA ALA A 16 -4.87 -2.75 8.88
C ALA A 16 -3.96 -2.54 7.66
N GLY A 17 -4.54 -2.35 6.47
CA GLY A 17 -3.82 -2.01 5.24
C GLY A 17 -3.09 -0.67 5.36
N GLY A 18 -3.76 0.37 5.88
CA GLY A 18 -3.16 1.67 6.12
C GLY A 18 -1.98 1.62 7.11
N ALA A 19 -2.08 0.83 8.17
CA ALA A 19 -0.96 0.61 9.08
C ALA A 19 0.23 -0.07 8.37
N ALA A 20 -0.03 -1.05 7.50
CA ALA A 20 0.99 -1.72 6.71
C ALA A 20 1.63 -0.77 5.67
N PHE A 21 0.83 0.10 5.04
CA PHE A 21 1.32 1.14 4.14
C PHE A 21 2.26 2.11 4.86
N LEU A 22 1.87 2.60 6.04
CA LEU A 22 2.69 3.47 6.87
C LEU A 22 4.02 2.84 7.25
N LEU A 23 3.99 1.56 7.67
CA LEU A 23 5.21 0.82 7.97
C LEU A 23 6.13 0.75 6.74
N GLY A 24 5.59 0.41 5.58
CA GLY A 24 6.33 0.37 4.33
C GLY A 24 6.93 1.72 3.96
N THR A 25 6.14 2.79 4.06
CA THR A 25 6.59 4.16 3.79
C THR A 25 7.70 4.59 4.76
N PHE A 26 7.54 4.28 6.04
CA PHE A 26 8.58 4.57 7.02
C PHE A 26 9.90 3.84 6.69
N LEU A 27 9.83 2.56 6.37
CA LEU A 27 11.02 1.78 6.03
C LEU A 27 11.71 2.32 4.77
N THR A 28 10.95 2.63 3.72
CA THR A 28 11.52 3.09 2.45
C THR A 28 11.94 4.57 2.51
N PHE A 29 11.00 5.48 2.70
CA PHE A 29 11.26 6.92 2.58
C PHE A 29 11.94 7.50 3.80
N ALA A 30 11.57 7.12 5.02
CA ALA A 30 12.16 7.69 6.22
C ALA A 30 13.53 7.10 6.54
N GLN A 31 13.72 5.79 6.39
CA GLN A 31 15.00 5.14 6.71
C GLN A 31 15.97 5.19 5.54
N PHE A 32 15.60 4.66 4.37
CA PHE A 32 16.50 4.59 3.22
C PHE A 32 16.49 5.86 2.37
N GLY A 33 15.33 6.50 2.23
CA GLY A 33 15.18 7.73 1.45
C GLY A 33 15.76 8.97 2.09
N GLY A 34 15.82 9.03 3.43
CA GLY A 34 16.35 10.17 4.17
C GLY A 34 15.36 11.32 4.35
N SER A 35 14.04 11.06 4.29
CA SER A 35 13.03 12.10 4.50
C SER A 35 12.93 12.59 5.95
N ARG A 36 13.52 11.89 6.91
CA ARG A 36 13.56 12.30 8.32
C ARG A 36 14.46 13.52 8.52
N THR A 37 14.04 14.39 9.44
CA THR A 37 14.85 15.53 9.87
C THR A 37 16.22 15.07 10.39
N GLY A 38 17.31 15.72 9.94
CA GLY A 38 18.66 15.37 10.34
C GLY A 38 19.27 14.12 9.69
N HIS A 39 18.53 13.46 8.79
CA HIS A 39 19.03 12.32 8.03
C HIS A 39 19.23 12.69 6.55
N THR A 40 20.33 12.25 5.98
CA THR A 40 20.56 12.15 4.54
C THR A 40 20.26 10.72 4.10
N GLY A 41 19.81 10.53 2.87
CA GLY A 41 19.55 9.21 2.31
C GLY A 41 19.40 9.31 0.80
N LEU A 42 19.13 8.19 0.15
CA LEU A 42 19.17 8.06 -1.31
C LEU A 42 18.30 9.06 -2.09
N LEU A 43 17.20 9.56 -1.49
CA LEU A 43 16.30 10.51 -2.12
C LEU A 43 16.52 11.96 -1.67
N PHE A 44 17.25 12.20 -0.59
CA PHE A 44 17.44 13.52 0.01
C PHE A 44 18.93 13.86 0.24
N ASP A 45 19.78 13.29 -0.60
CA ASP A 45 21.20 13.65 -0.66
C ASP A 45 21.36 14.98 -1.42
N PRO A 46 21.89 16.04 -0.78
CA PRO A 46 22.04 17.35 -1.41
C PRO A 46 22.92 17.35 -2.67
N ASP A 47 23.85 16.39 -2.78
CA ASP A 47 24.77 16.31 -3.93
C ASP A 47 24.09 15.76 -5.17
N THR A 48 22.98 15.03 -5.01
CA THR A 48 22.30 14.34 -6.11
C THR A 48 20.87 14.81 -6.34
N GLN A 49 20.24 15.38 -5.30
CA GLN A 49 18.85 15.84 -5.37
C GLN A 49 18.77 17.30 -5.83
N HIS A 50 17.67 17.65 -6.52
CA HIS A 50 17.40 19.02 -6.91
C HIS A 50 17.20 19.92 -5.67
N PRO A 51 17.83 21.13 -5.62
CA PRO A 51 17.74 22.02 -4.45
C PRO A 51 16.32 22.37 -4.01
N LYS A 52 15.38 22.50 -4.95
CA LYS A 52 13.96 22.75 -4.61
C LYS A 52 13.34 21.63 -3.77
N VAL A 53 13.71 20.37 -4.03
CA VAL A 53 13.23 19.23 -3.24
C VAL A 53 13.77 19.31 -1.83
N ILE A 54 15.08 19.55 -1.70
CA ILE A 54 15.72 19.71 -0.38
C ILE A 54 15.09 20.87 0.37
N ALA A 55 15.00 22.05 -0.27
CA ALA A 55 14.43 23.23 0.36
C ALA A 55 12.96 23.00 0.79
N ALA A 56 12.12 22.41 -0.06
CA ALA A 56 10.72 22.14 0.27
C ALA A 56 10.52 21.16 1.43
N TRP A 57 11.45 20.25 1.64
CA TRP A 57 11.34 19.22 2.68
C TRP A 57 12.08 19.55 3.98
N LYS A 58 13.10 20.41 3.93
CA LYS A 58 14.02 20.59 5.07
C LYS A 58 14.28 22.03 5.47
N GLU A 59 13.97 23.01 4.61
CA GLU A 59 14.44 24.40 4.79
C GLU A 59 13.32 25.45 4.77
N ILE A 60 12.31 25.26 3.92
CA ILE A 60 11.23 26.26 3.77
C ILE A 60 10.17 26.06 4.85
N GLU A 61 10.03 27.04 5.73
CA GLU A 61 8.97 27.08 6.74
C GLU A 61 7.64 27.61 6.15
N PRO A 62 6.48 27.05 6.52
CA PRO A 62 6.34 25.86 7.39
C PRO A 62 6.78 24.58 6.67
N LEU A 63 7.41 23.67 7.40
CA LEU A 63 7.81 22.37 6.86
C LEU A 63 6.59 21.55 6.42
N PRO A 64 6.77 20.50 5.59
CA PRO A 64 5.67 19.63 5.19
C PRO A 64 4.87 19.09 6.39
N ARG A 65 3.54 19.11 6.29
CA ARG A 65 2.65 18.70 7.38
C ARG A 65 2.91 17.29 7.92
N ILE A 66 3.46 16.40 7.11
CA ILE A 66 3.86 15.07 7.59
C ILE A 66 4.95 15.14 8.67
N ILE A 67 5.74 16.22 8.70
CA ILE A 67 6.79 16.47 9.68
C ILE A 67 6.20 17.20 10.89
N GLU A 68 5.47 18.29 10.66
CA GLU A 68 4.95 19.16 11.74
C GLU A 68 3.67 18.65 12.37
N GLN A 69 2.76 18.07 11.57
CA GLN A 69 1.41 17.65 11.98
C GLN A 69 1.08 16.26 11.43
N PRO A 70 1.84 15.22 11.78
CA PRO A 70 1.69 13.88 11.19
C PRO A 70 0.29 13.32 11.34
N ALA A 71 -0.43 13.65 12.42
CA ALA A 71 -1.78 13.17 12.66
C ALA A 71 -2.76 13.52 11.52
N VAL A 72 -2.64 14.71 10.91
CA VAL A 72 -3.50 15.13 9.79
C VAL A 72 -3.25 14.26 8.56
N ILE A 73 -2.00 13.95 8.29
CA ILE A 73 -1.62 13.10 7.15
C ILE A 73 -2.02 11.64 7.38
N LEU A 74 -1.93 11.15 8.63
CA LEU A 74 -2.40 9.81 8.99
C LEU A 74 -3.88 9.60 8.67
N ILE A 75 -4.73 10.61 8.89
CA ILE A 75 -6.15 10.54 8.50
C ILE A 75 -6.28 10.32 6.98
N GLY A 76 -5.53 11.07 6.17
CA GLY A 76 -5.53 10.92 4.71
C GLY A 76 -5.11 9.51 4.28
N ILE A 77 -4.04 8.97 4.87
CA ILE A 77 -3.55 7.62 4.57
C ILE A 77 -4.58 6.56 4.95
N VAL A 78 -5.24 6.70 6.10
CA VAL A 78 -6.31 5.78 6.52
C VAL A 78 -7.49 5.81 5.55
N LEU A 79 -7.93 7.00 5.15
CA LEU A 79 -9.02 7.14 4.17
C LEU A 79 -8.64 6.53 2.81
N PHE A 80 -7.43 6.74 2.36
CA PHE A 80 -6.88 6.15 1.13
C PHE A 80 -6.90 4.61 1.20
N ALA A 81 -6.41 4.02 2.28
CA ALA A 81 -6.41 2.57 2.47
C ALA A 81 -7.82 1.98 2.57
N ILE A 82 -8.75 2.68 3.24
CA ILE A 82 -10.16 2.28 3.29
C ILE A 82 -10.76 2.29 1.87
N ALA A 83 -10.47 3.30 1.06
CA ALA A 83 -10.94 3.38 -0.32
C ALA A 83 -10.47 2.17 -1.15
N TYR A 84 -9.19 1.78 -1.04
CA TYR A 84 -8.68 0.59 -1.72
C TYR A 84 -9.27 -0.72 -1.18
N ALA A 85 -9.59 -0.80 0.12
CA ALA A 85 -10.29 -1.95 0.66
C ALA A 85 -11.72 -2.07 0.09
N PHE A 86 -12.43 -0.95 -0.08
CA PHE A 86 -13.74 -0.93 -0.75
C PHE A 86 -13.62 -1.22 -2.25
N LEU A 87 -12.61 -0.70 -2.93
CA LEU A 87 -12.32 -1.05 -4.32
C LEU A 87 -12.11 -2.56 -4.45
N TYR A 88 -11.24 -3.14 -3.63
CA TYR A 88 -11.00 -4.59 -3.65
C TYR A 88 -12.26 -5.39 -3.35
N ARG A 89 -13.08 -4.97 -2.38
CA ARG A 89 -14.38 -5.59 -2.10
C ARG A 89 -15.28 -5.61 -3.31
N SER A 90 -15.19 -4.61 -4.18
CA SER A 90 -16.05 -4.47 -5.38
C SER A 90 -15.54 -5.33 -6.53
N VAL A 91 -14.23 -5.38 -6.77
CA VAL A 91 -13.65 -6.01 -7.97
C VAL A 91 -12.93 -7.33 -7.70
N GLY A 92 -12.56 -7.62 -6.46
CA GLY A 92 -11.74 -8.79 -6.11
C GLY A 92 -12.36 -10.14 -6.45
N ALA A 93 -13.70 -10.21 -6.51
CA ALA A 93 -14.41 -11.43 -6.91
C ALA A 93 -14.19 -11.80 -8.40
N ALA A 94 -13.91 -10.82 -9.25
CA ALA A 94 -13.61 -11.03 -10.67
C ALA A 94 -12.18 -11.52 -10.92
N TRP A 95 -11.31 -11.47 -9.92
CA TRP A 95 -9.92 -11.91 -10.05
C TRP A 95 -9.74 -13.38 -9.63
N ALA A 96 -8.75 -14.03 -10.24
CA ALA A 96 -8.39 -15.40 -9.87
C ALA A 96 -8.17 -15.51 -8.34
N PRO A 97 -8.65 -16.60 -7.69
CA PRO A 97 -8.60 -16.72 -6.24
C PRO A 97 -7.17 -16.90 -5.72
N GLY A 98 -6.94 -16.41 -4.50
CA GLY A 98 -5.68 -16.55 -3.78
C GLY A 98 -4.85 -15.29 -3.70
N ILE A 99 -4.12 -15.17 -2.59
CA ILE A 99 -3.34 -13.97 -2.27
C ILE A 99 -2.27 -13.68 -3.33
N LYS A 100 -1.61 -14.72 -3.87
CA LYS A 100 -0.57 -14.57 -4.91
C LYS A 100 -1.10 -13.97 -6.21
N ALA A 101 -2.38 -14.18 -6.52
CA ALA A 101 -3.00 -13.62 -7.73
C ALA A 101 -3.61 -12.23 -7.48
N ARG A 102 -4.18 -11.99 -6.30
CA ARG A 102 -4.97 -10.80 -5.98
C ARG A 102 -4.13 -9.66 -5.41
N ALA A 103 -3.18 -9.96 -4.51
CA ALA A 103 -2.37 -8.93 -3.87
C ALA A 103 -1.52 -8.14 -4.87
N PRO A 104 -0.79 -8.74 -5.85
CA PRO A 104 -0.05 -7.96 -6.83
C PRO A 104 -0.93 -7.06 -7.71
N ARG A 105 -2.15 -7.49 -8.04
CA ARG A 105 -3.10 -6.67 -8.83
C ARG A 105 -3.57 -5.46 -8.07
N LEU A 106 -3.94 -5.65 -6.80
CA LEU A 106 -4.32 -4.55 -5.93
C LEU A 106 -3.12 -3.63 -5.67
N ALA A 107 -1.95 -4.19 -5.41
CA ALA A 107 -0.71 -3.43 -5.23
C ALA A 107 -0.37 -2.56 -6.44
N ALA A 108 -0.54 -3.09 -7.66
CA ALA A 108 -0.33 -2.31 -8.87
C ALA A 108 -1.25 -1.07 -8.95
N LEU A 109 -2.52 -1.20 -8.55
CA LEU A 109 -3.45 -0.06 -8.52
C LEU A 109 -3.06 0.98 -7.46
N ILE A 110 -2.67 0.53 -6.26
CA ILE A 110 -2.18 1.41 -5.19
C ILE A 110 -0.90 2.11 -5.64
N TRP A 111 0.05 1.35 -6.19
CA TRP A 111 1.32 1.85 -6.68
C TRP A 111 1.16 2.88 -7.80
N LEU A 112 0.29 2.64 -8.77
CA LEU A 112 0.00 3.62 -9.84
C LEU A 112 -0.54 4.94 -9.30
N GLY A 113 -1.39 4.91 -8.26
CA GLY A 113 -1.85 6.11 -7.58
C GLY A 113 -0.71 6.88 -6.91
N ALA A 114 0.20 6.18 -6.24
CA ALA A 114 1.37 6.78 -5.61
C ALA A 114 2.37 7.34 -6.64
N VAL A 115 2.63 6.60 -7.72
CA VAL A 115 3.48 7.06 -8.85
C VAL A 115 2.90 8.31 -9.50
N PHE A 116 1.58 8.35 -9.74
CA PHE A 116 0.92 9.53 -10.29
C PHE A 116 1.11 10.76 -9.37
N SER A 117 0.93 10.58 -8.06
CA SER A 117 1.14 11.65 -7.08
C SER A 117 2.58 12.17 -7.09
N ASP A 118 3.56 11.26 -7.12
CA ASP A 118 4.99 11.60 -7.20
C ASP A 118 5.33 12.31 -8.51
N PHE A 119 4.78 11.83 -9.63
CA PHE A 119 4.96 12.45 -10.93
C PHE A 119 4.41 13.89 -10.97
N MET A 120 3.24 14.12 -10.39
CA MET A 120 2.62 15.46 -10.37
C MET A 120 3.27 16.40 -9.36
N GLY A 121 3.77 15.92 -8.25
CA GLY A 121 4.42 16.71 -7.21
C GLY A 121 5.95 16.80 -7.37
N PRO A 122 6.71 15.87 -6.81
CA PRO A 122 8.17 15.94 -6.80
C PRO A 122 8.80 16.09 -8.19
N PHE A 123 8.40 15.28 -9.15
CA PHE A 123 8.96 15.33 -10.50
C PHE A 123 8.58 16.63 -11.25
N ASN A 124 7.27 16.90 -11.37
CA ASN A 124 6.80 18.03 -12.20
C ASN A 124 7.01 19.38 -11.52
N VAL A 125 6.66 19.52 -10.23
CA VAL A 125 6.67 20.81 -9.54
C VAL A 125 8.03 21.15 -8.93
N LEU A 126 8.68 20.14 -8.32
CA LEU A 126 9.95 20.35 -7.62
C LEU A 126 11.18 20.06 -8.50
N HIS A 127 10.98 19.64 -9.74
CA HIS A 127 12.04 19.29 -10.70
C HIS A 127 12.99 18.18 -10.20
N GLN A 128 12.45 17.20 -9.46
CA GLN A 128 13.20 16.03 -9.02
C GLN A 128 13.83 15.33 -10.23
N PRO A 129 15.12 14.95 -10.19
CA PRO A 129 15.76 14.21 -11.28
C PRO A 129 15.02 12.91 -11.59
N LEU A 130 14.90 12.56 -12.88
CA LEU A 130 14.14 11.38 -13.31
C LEU A 130 14.61 10.08 -12.64
N TYR A 131 15.91 9.87 -12.48
CA TYR A 131 16.45 8.67 -11.85
C TYR A 131 16.05 8.56 -10.37
N LEU A 132 15.96 9.69 -9.64
CA LEU A 132 15.45 9.73 -8.27
C LEU A 132 13.94 9.52 -8.21
N SER A 133 13.20 10.00 -9.21
CA SER A 133 11.77 9.70 -9.32
C SER A 133 11.54 8.21 -9.56
N VAL A 134 12.30 7.57 -10.45
CA VAL A 134 12.24 6.12 -10.67
C VAL A 134 12.60 5.35 -9.37
N LEU A 135 13.59 5.81 -8.61
CA LEU A 135 13.92 5.24 -7.31
C LEU A 135 12.76 5.41 -6.31
N ALA A 136 12.15 6.60 -6.25
CA ALA A 136 10.98 6.87 -5.41
C ALA A 136 9.79 5.98 -5.80
N TRP A 137 9.55 5.77 -7.11
CA TRP A 137 8.50 4.84 -7.58
C TRP A 137 8.76 3.40 -7.15
N THR A 138 10.04 2.98 -7.16
CA THR A 138 10.44 1.67 -6.64
C THR A 138 10.17 1.58 -5.13
N PHE A 139 10.44 2.65 -4.39
CA PHE A 139 10.14 2.72 -2.95
C PHE A 139 8.64 2.61 -2.69
N TRP A 140 7.80 3.26 -3.50
CA TRP A 140 6.33 3.17 -3.40
C TRP A 140 5.78 1.74 -3.62
N ALA A 141 6.52 0.87 -4.31
CA ALA A 141 6.09 -0.50 -4.52
C ALA A 141 6.03 -1.30 -3.19
N VAL A 142 6.90 -1.00 -2.24
CA VAL A 142 6.94 -1.71 -0.94
C VAL A 142 5.67 -1.45 -0.11
N PRO A 143 5.30 -0.20 0.24
CA PRO A 143 4.07 0.06 0.97
C PRO A 143 2.82 -0.42 0.21
N ALA A 144 2.78 -0.28 -1.12
CA ALA A 144 1.67 -0.77 -1.93
C ALA A 144 1.50 -2.29 -1.83
N LEU A 145 2.59 -3.05 -1.87
CA LEU A 145 2.56 -4.52 -1.71
C LEU A 145 2.13 -4.94 -0.30
N LEU A 146 2.63 -4.26 0.73
CA LEU A 146 2.26 -4.55 2.13
C LEU A 146 0.78 -4.27 2.37
N GLU A 147 0.28 -3.11 1.96
CA GLU A 147 -1.12 -2.73 2.09
C GLU A 147 -2.03 -3.73 1.37
N ALA A 148 -1.74 -4.00 0.09
CA ALA A 148 -2.52 -4.92 -0.71
C ALA A 148 -2.55 -6.33 -0.12
N ALA A 149 -1.40 -6.84 0.34
CA ALA A 149 -1.32 -8.17 0.95
C ALA A 149 -2.19 -8.27 2.21
N VAL A 150 -2.17 -7.23 3.06
CA VAL A 150 -2.99 -7.19 4.28
C VAL A 150 -4.48 -7.09 3.95
N ILE A 151 -4.89 -6.19 3.04
CA ILE A 151 -6.29 -6.03 2.62
C ILE A 151 -6.82 -7.36 2.07
N VAL A 152 -6.10 -7.99 1.14
CA VAL A 152 -6.49 -9.27 0.55
C VAL A 152 -6.54 -10.37 1.60
N ALA A 153 -5.54 -10.48 2.47
CA ALA A 153 -5.51 -11.50 3.53
C ALA A 153 -6.70 -11.36 4.48
N VAL A 154 -7.04 -10.14 4.88
CA VAL A 154 -8.19 -9.90 5.78
C VAL A 154 -9.50 -10.22 5.07
N LEU A 155 -9.68 -9.80 3.82
CA LEU A 155 -10.96 -9.96 3.12
C LEU A 155 -11.21 -11.39 2.61
N ASP A 156 -10.15 -12.15 2.26
CA ASP A 156 -10.28 -13.51 1.72
C ASP A 156 -10.31 -14.64 2.78
N ARG A 157 -9.99 -14.37 4.05
CA ARG A 157 -9.88 -15.42 5.09
C ARG A 157 -11.15 -16.30 5.22
N ARG A 158 -12.35 -15.76 5.10
CA ARG A 158 -13.60 -16.53 5.24
C ARG A 158 -13.97 -17.35 4.01
N THR A 159 -13.51 -16.98 2.83
CA THR A 159 -13.77 -17.77 1.61
C THR A 159 -13.08 -19.13 1.65
N ARG A 160 -12.01 -19.27 2.43
CA ARG A 160 -11.31 -20.54 2.64
C ARG A 160 -12.03 -21.45 3.64
N GLN A 161 -12.67 -20.90 4.68
CA GLN A 161 -13.35 -21.70 5.71
C GLN A 161 -14.71 -22.24 5.25
N ALA A 162 -15.34 -21.63 4.26
CA ALA A 162 -16.62 -22.05 3.71
C ALA A 162 -16.50 -23.13 2.62
N ARG A 163 -15.30 -23.62 2.29
CA ARG A 163 -15.13 -24.75 1.37
C ARG A 163 -15.39 -26.05 2.15
N PRO A 164 -16.48 -26.79 1.85
CA PRO A 164 -16.71 -28.08 2.49
C PRO A 164 -15.48 -28.97 2.27
N SER A 165 -15.04 -29.63 3.34
CA SER A 165 -14.04 -30.69 3.22
C SER A 165 -14.53 -31.70 2.17
N PRO A 166 -13.70 -32.13 1.21
CA PRO A 166 -14.12 -33.17 0.27
C PRO A 166 -14.63 -34.36 1.08
N ALA A 167 -15.88 -34.77 0.81
CA ALA A 167 -16.48 -35.92 1.46
C ALA A 167 -15.49 -37.09 1.35
N ARG A 168 -15.13 -37.64 2.50
CA ARG A 168 -14.32 -38.84 2.56
C ARG A 168 -15.04 -39.92 1.75
N PRO A 169 -14.41 -40.57 0.77
CA PRO A 169 -15.07 -41.64 0.03
C PRO A 169 -15.53 -42.69 1.04
N GLU A 170 -16.85 -42.93 1.11
CA GLU A 170 -17.40 -44.06 1.87
C GLU A 170 -16.76 -45.31 1.31
N HIS A 171 -16.04 -46.02 2.18
CA HIS A 171 -15.57 -47.34 1.91
C HIS A 171 -16.81 -48.21 1.64
N VAL A 172 -17.12 -48.43 0.36
CA VAL A 172 -18.09 -49.42 -0.04
C VAL A 172 -17.49 -50.75 0.41
N ALA A 173 -18.03 -51.31 1.52
CA ALA A 173 -17.73 -52.65 1.96
C ALA A 173 -18.08 -53.62 0.84
N ALA A 174 -17.14 -54.37 0.35
CA ALA A 174 -17.34 -55.42 -0.62
C ALA A 174 -18.26 -56.50 0.00
N PRO A 175 -19.32 -56.95 -0.71
CA PRO A 175 -20.14 -58.05 -0.25
C PRO A 175 -19.32 -59.34 -0.27
N SER A 176 -19.38 -60.06 0.86
CA SER A 176 -18.84 -61.42 1.07
C SER A 176 -19.55 -62.45 0.26
#